data_9219ea7e80af54846cd6abe928a0970a
#
_entry.id   9219ea7e80af54846cd6abe928a0970a
#
_cell.length_a   1.000
_cell.length_b   1.000
_cell.length_c   1.000
_cell.angle_alpha   90.00
_cell.angle_beta   90.00
_cell.angle_gamma   90.00
#
_symmetry.space_group_name_H-M   'P 1'
#
loop_
_entity.id
_entity.type
_entity.pdbx_description
1 polymer ?
#
loop_
_entity_poly.entity_id
_entity_poly.type
_entity_poly.pdbx_seq_one_letter_code
_entity_poly.pdbx_strand_id
1 'polypeptide(L)'
;MRLCLAGTFPAEKIVKEYRPEYVLESFFYIRPWQIEEIPKWKMFLLDSGAFTFMHGIEASSKPVDWDGYLSRYIDFINRNNVQHFFELDVDSIVGYDAVKRMRARLEAETGKQSIPVWHRSPWSGRVQAPV
;
A
#
# COMPACT_ATOMS: atom_id res chain seq x y z
N MET A 1 -1.88 -11.04 21.07
CA MET A 1 -1.55 -11.09 19.64
C MET A 1 -2.65 -10.46 18.84
N ARG A 2 -2.31 -9.59 17.88
CA ARG A 2 -3.30 -8.96 16.99
C ARG A 2 -3.17 -9.60 15.62
N LEU A 3 -4.29 -10.11 15.08
CA LEU A 3 -4.32 -10.70 13.74
C LEU A 3 -4.96 -9.72 12.77
N CYS A 4 -4.23 -9.38 11.71
CA CYS A 4 -4.78 -8.65 10.57
C CYS A 4 -5.31 -9.63 9.53
N LEU A 5 -6.57 -9.50 9.17
CA LEU A 5 -7.15 -10.25 8.08
C LEU A 5 -6.79 -9.55 6.76
N ALA A 6 -6.11 -10.24 5.87
CA ALA A 6 -5.67 -9.70 4.59
C ALA A 6 -6.46 -10.30 3.43
N GLY A 7 -6.54 -9.54 2.31
CA GLY A 7 -7.15 -10.02 1.08
C GLY A 7 -8.65 -10.25 1.19
N THR A 8 -9.37 -9.35 1.84
CA THR A 8 -10.80 -9.51 2.12
C THR A 8 -11.72 -9.12 0.97
N PHE A 9 -11.18 -8.56 -0.12
CA PHE A 9 -11.96 -7.98 -1.20
C PHE A 9 -13.02 -8.90 -1.82
N PRO A 10 -12.84 -10.26 -1.90
CA PRO A 10 -13.87 -11.13 -2.44
C PRO A 10 -14.87 -11.63 -1.41
N ALA A 11 -14.72 -11.29 -0.13
CA ALA A 11 -15.43 -11.92 0.98
C ALA A 11 -16.38 -10.97 1.72
N GLU A 12 -17.09 -10.10 1.00
CA GLU A 12 -17.96 -9.07 1.57
C GLU A 12 -18.92 -9.60 2.64
N LYS A 13 -19.66 -10.65 2.31
CA LYS A 13 -20.67 -11.22 3.22
C LYS A 13 -20.02 -11.70 4.53
N ILE A 14 -18.92 -12.41 4.42
CA ILE A 14 -18.19 -12.97 5.57
C ILE A 14 -17.64 -11.85 6.46
N VAL A 15 -17.02 -10.85 5.85
CA VAL A 15 -16.42 -9.72 6.57
C VAL A 15 -17.50 -8.92 7.32
N LYS A 16 -18.64 -8.65 6.68
CA LYS A 16 -19.74 -7.94 7.31
C LYS A 16 -20.41 -8.74 8.45
N GLU A 17 -20.43 -10.06 8.31
CA GLU A 17 -21.02 -10.94 9.33
C GLU A 17 -20.11 -11.10 10.56
N TYR A 18 -18.83 -11.41 10.36
CA TYR A 18 -17.88 -11.69 11.44
C TYR A 18 -17.17 -10.46 11.99
N ARG A 19 -17.19 -9.32 11.28
CA ARG A 19 -16.68 -8.01 11.71
C ARG A 19 -15.25 -8.08 12.27
N PRO A 20 -14.24 -8.38 11.42
CA PRO A 20 -12.86 -8.39 11.88
C PRO A 20 -12.47 -7.01 12.44
N GLU A 21 -11.62 -6.99 13.47
CA GLU A 21 -11.17 -5.74 14.08
C GLU A 21 -10.03 -5.11 13.27
N TYR A 22 -9.14 -5.95 12.73
CA TYR A 22 -7.90 -5.52 12.06
C TYR A 22 -7.89 -6.07 10.64
N VAL A 23 -7.81 -5.17 9.67
CA VAL A 23 -7.84 -5.53 8.24
C VAL A 23 -6.67 -4.90 7.52
N LEU A 24 -6.02 -5.67 6.65
CA LEU A 24 -5.03 -5.21 5.69
C LEU A 24 -5.57 -5.46 4.29
N GLU A 25 -5.55 -4.45 3.45
CA GLU A 25 -5.95 -4.60 2.06
C GLU A 25 -5.01 -3.84 1.12
N SER A 26 -4.86 -4.37 -0.08
CA SER A 26 -4.09 -3.72 -1.13
C SER A 26 -4.93 -2.65 -1.82
N PHE A 27 -4.32 -1.48 -2.03
CA PHE A 27 -4.91 -0.41 -2.84
C PHE A 27 -5.30 -0.89 -4.25
N PHE A 28 -4.54 -1.83 -4.80
CA PHE A 28 -4.81 -2.40 -6.11
C PHE A 28 -6.13 -3.18 -6.17
N TYR A 29 -6.50 -3.86 -5.06
CA TYR A 29 -7.68 -4.74 -5.02
C TYR A 29 -8.89 -4.15 -4.29
N ILE A 30 -8.74 -3.00 -3.64
CA ILE A 30 -9.80 -2.47 -2.79
C ILE A 30 -11.10 -2.25 -3.54
N ARG A 31 -12.22 -2.63 -2.91
CA ARG A 31 -13.56 -2.56 -3.48
C ARG A 31 -14.39 -1.49 -2.78
N PRO A 32 -15.45 -0.95 -3.44
CA PRO A 32 -16.31 0.06 -2.85
C PRO A 32 -16.89 -0.33 -1.49
N TRP A 33 -17.31 -1.57 -1.31
CA TRP A 33 -17.85 -2.04 -0.03
C TRP A 33 -16.81 -1.99 1.10
N GLN A 34 -15.54 -2.24 0.78
CA GLN A 34 -14.46 -2.15 1.77
C GLN A 34 -14.22 -0.71 2.19
N ILE A 35 -14.30 0.23 1.25
CA ILE A 35 -14.15 1.67 1.54
C ILE A 35 -15.21 2.11 2.56
N GLU A 36 -16.44 1.64 2.41
CA GLU A 36 -17.52 1.92 3.37
C GLU A 36 -17.25 1.30 4.75
N GLU A 37 -16.56 0.18 4.81
CA GLU A 37 -16.25 -0.52 6.06
C GLU A 37 -15.02 0.05 6.79
N ILE A 38 -14.11 0.76 6.11
CA ILE A 38 -12.87 1.28 6.71
C ILE A 38 -13.11 2.00 8.05
N PRO A 39 -14.08 2.92 8.18
CA PRO A 39 -14.31 3.62 9.45
C PRO A 39 -14.79 2.72 10.58
N LYS A 40 -15.29 1.54 10.27
CA LYS A 40 -15.85 0.60 11.24
C LYS A 40 -14.80 -0.36 11.80
N TRP A 41 -13.68 -0.53 11.11
CA TRP A 41 -12.60 -1.38 11.58
C TRP A 41 -11.77 -0.64 12.64
N LYS A 42 -11.32 -1.36 13.63
CA LYS A 42 -10.48 -0.81 14.69
C LYS A 42 -9.13 -0.34 14.17
N MET A 43 -8.57 -1.07 13.22
CA MET A 43 -7.37 -0.68 12.49
C MET A 43 -7.45 -1.17 11.06
N PHE A 44 -7.14 -0.29 10.14
CA PHE A 44 -7.00 -0.60 8.72
C PHE A 44 -5.59 -0.27 8.27
N LEU A 45 -4.92 -1.27 7.67
CA LEU A 45 -3.60 -1.14 7.05
C LEU A 45 -3.78 -1.18 5.54
N LEU A 46 -3.33 -0.13 4.87
CA LEU A 46 -3.36 -0.05 3.41
C LEU A 46 -1.98 -0.39 2.84
N ASP A 47 -1.91 -1.48 2.10
CA ASP A 47 -0.76 -1.79 1.26
C ASP A 47 -0.84 -1.03 -0.05
N SER A 48 0.31 -0.59 -0.59
CA SER A 48 0.34 0.21 -1.81
C SER A 48 -0.14 -0.55 -3.06
N GLY A 49 -0.02 -1.88 -3.07
CA GLY A 49 -0.35 -2.70 -4.22
C GLY A 49 0.61 -2.50 -5.40
N ALA A 50 1.71 -1.79 -5.22
CA ALA A 50 2.66 -1.45 -6.28
C ALA A 50 3.27 -2.69 -6.92
N PHE A 51 3.57 -3.71 -6.15
CA PHE A 51 4.09 -4.99 -6.65
C PHE A 51 3.12 -5.66 -7.63
N THR A 52 1.85 -5.74 -7.29
CA THR A 52 0.81 -6.33 -8.15
C THR A 52 0.59 -5.48 -9.41
N PHE A 53 0.54 -4.18 -9.26
CA PHE A 53 0.42 -3.24 -10.38
C PHE A 53 1.56 -3.41 -11.39
N MET A 54 2.78 -3.53 -10.89
CA MET A 54 3.97 -3.77 -11.69
C MET A 54 3.89 -5.07 -12.50
N HIS A 55 3.53 -6.18 -11.86
CA HIS A 55 3.43 -7.47 -12.54
C HIS A 55 2.35 -7.48 -13.64
N GLY A 56 1.27 -6.73 -13.46
CA GLY A 56 0.26 -6.54 -14.49
C GLY A 56 0.77 -5.77 -15.71
N ILE A 57 1.75 -4.88 -15.53
CA ILE A 57 2.30 -4.03 -16.59
C ILE A 57 3.49 -4.65 -17.30
N GLU A 58 4.26 -5.50 -16.65
CA GLU A 58 5.38 -6.22 -17.30
C GLU A 58 4.95 -6.94 -18.58
N ALA A 59 3.69 -7.41 -18.63
CA ALA A 59 3.10 -8.02 -19.82
C ALA A 59 2.79 -7.03 -20.97
N SER A 60 2.80 -5.71 -20.72
CA SER A 60 2.37 -4.69 -21.69
C SER A 60 3.52 -3.88 -22.32
N SER A 61 4.76 -4.09 -21.90
CA SER A 61 5.96 -3.39 -22.39
C SER A 61 5.92 -1.86 -22.26
N LYS A 62 4.99 -1.28 -21.50
CA LYS A 62 4.88 0.17 -21.31
C LYS A 62 5.62 0.60 -20.05
N PRO A 63 6.27 1.78 -20.05
CA PRO A 63 6.81 2.36 -18.83
C PRO A 63 5.71 2.56 -17.78
N VAL A 64 6.04 2.27 -16.53
CA VAL A 64 5.09 2.46 -15.42
C VAL A 64 5.10 3.93 -15.01
N ASP A 65 3.93 4.55 -14.98
CA ASP A 65 3.74 5.89 -14.43
C ASP A 65 3.60 5.83 -12.90
N TRP A 66 4.75 5.74 -12.22
CA TRP A 66 4.78 5.71 -10.76
C TRP A 66 4.29 6.99 -10.11
N ASP A 67 4.52 8.14 -10.74
CA ASP A 67 4.04 9.43 -10.22
C ASP A 67 2.52 9.50 -10.25
N GLY A 68 1.90 9.04 -11.33
CA GLY A 68 0.45 8.94 -11.44
C GLY A 68 -0.13 7.94 -10.45
N TYR A 69 0.51 6.79 -10.28
CA TYR A 69 0.08 5.78 -9.31
C TYR A 69 0.15 6.35 -7.88
N LEU A 70 1.25 7.01 -7.54
CA LEU A 70 1.43 7.64 -6.24
C LEU A 70 0.37 8.73 -5.99
N SER A 71 0.05 9.52 -7.01
CA SER A 71 -0.99 10.56 -6.90
C SER A 71 -2.35 9.96 -6.56
N ARG A 72 -2.73 8.86 -7.21
CA ARG A 72 -3.98 8.14 -6.92
C ARG A 72 -3.98 7.54 -5.51
N TYR A 73 -2.84 7.02 -5.08
CA TYR A 73 -2.67 6.45 -3.75
C TYR A 73 -2.83 7.52 -2.66
N ILE A 74 -2.18 8.67 -2.84
CA ILE A 74 -2.29 9.82 -1.93
C ILE A 74 -3.75 10.32 -1.86
N ASP A 75 -4.39 10.46 -3.02
CA ASP A 75 -5.79 10.89 -3.08
C ASP A 75 -6.72 9.95 -2.33
N PHE A 76 -6.53 8.64 -2.50
CA PHE A 76 -7.30 7.63 -1.76
C PHE A 76 -7.10 7.74 -0.25
N ILE A 77 -5.85 7.86 0.20
CA ILE A 77 -5.52 8.01 1.62
C ILE A 77 -6.21 9.24 2.22
N ASN A 78 -6.14 10.36 1.52
CA ASN A 78 -6.73 11.63 1.98
C ASN A 78 -8.26 11.58 1.99
N ARG A 79 -8.87 11.07 0.93
CA ARG A 79 -10.35 10.96 0.85
C ARG A 79 -10.93 10.08 1.94
N ASN A 80 -10.27 8.99 2.27
CA ASN A 80 -10.79 7.98 3.19
C ASN A 80 -10.16 8.10 4.57
N ASN A 81 -9.36 9.13 4.82
CA ASN A 81 -8.68 9.37 6.09
C ASN A 81 -7.93 8.12 6.60
N VAL A 82 -7.21 7.44 5.71
CA VAL A 82 -6.44 6.25 6.06
C VAL A 82 -5.30 6.64 6.99
N GLN A 83 -5.19 5.97 8.14
CA GLN A 83 -4.22 6.30 9.17
C GLN A 83 -2.92 5.51 9.05
N HIS A 84 -2.98 4.29 8.50
CA HIS A 84 -1.85 3.38 8.42
C HIS A 84 -1.70 2.88 6.99
N PHE A 85 -0.58 3.20 6.36
CA PHE A 85 -0.32 2.84 4.98
C PHE A 85 1.17 2.63 4.73
N PHE A 86 1.48 1.72 3.83
CA PHE A 86 2.85 1.43 3.43
C PHE A 86 3.30 2.35 2.30
N GLU A 87 4.62 2.58 2.22
CA GLU A 87 5.22 3.22 1.05
C GLU A 87 5.13 2.33 -0.20
N LEU A 88 5.45 2.87 -1.37
CA LEU A 88 5.52 2.09 -2.59
C LEU A 88 6.76 1.19 -2.58
N ASP A 89 6.53 -0.10 -2.61
CA ASP A 89 7.54 -1.14 -2.53
C ASP A 89 8.07 -1.49 -3.93
N VAL A 90 8.87 -0.60 -4.50
CA VAL A 90 9.35 -0.70 -5.90
C VAL A 90 10.85 -0.45 -6.04
N ASP A 91 11.60 -0.57 -4.96
CA ASP A 91 13.05 -0.30 -4.94
C ASP A 91 13.85 -1.17 -5.90
N SER A 92 13.43 -2.41 -6.12
CA SER A 92 14.05 -3.32 -7.07
C SER A 92 13.96 -2.86 -8.53
N ILE A 93 13.07 -1.91 -8.83
CA ILE A 93 12.81 -1.43 -10.19
C ILE A 93 13.34 -0.03 -10.38
N VAL A 94 12.99 0.89 -9.51
CA VAL A 94 13.31 2.31 -9.64
C VAL A 94 14.52 2.73 -8.80
N GLY A 95 14.99 1.85 -7.92
CA GLY A 95 16.07 2.13 -6.98
C GLY A 95 15.59 2.79 -5.70
N TYR A 96 16.43 2.70 -4.69
CA TYR A 96 16.10 3.15 -3.33
C TYR A 96 15.92 4.68 -3.24
N ASP A 97 16.73 5.45 -3.98
CA ASP A 97 16.62 6.92 -3.96
C ASP A 97 15.28 7.40 -4.51
N ALA A 98 14.75 6.75 -5.54
CA ALA A 98 13.43 7.05 -6.08
C ALA A 98 12.33 6.72 -5.05
N VAL A 99 12.46 5.59 -4.35
CA VAL A 99 11.52 5.22 -3.28
C VAL A 99 11.54 6.25 -2.15
N LYS A 100 12.71 6.74 -1.76
CA LYS A 100 12.83 7.80 -0.74
C LYS A 100 12.13 9.10 -1.16
N ARG A 101 12.27 9.49 -2.44
CA ARG A 101 11.57 10.68 -2.98
C ARG A 101 10.06 10.49 -2.98
N MET A 102 9.57 9.31 -3.38
CA MET A 102 8.16 8.99 -3.35
C MET A 102 7.61 8.97 -1.92
N ARG A 103 8.35 8.42 -0.96
CA ARG A 103 8.00 8.47 0.46
C ARG A 103 7.87 9.90 0.95
N ALA A 104 8.86 10.75 0.65
CA ALA A 104 8.84 12.14 1.06
C ALA A 104 7.59 12.88 0.53
N ARG A 105 7.23 12.65 -0.73
CA ARG A 105 6.02 13.20 -1.32
C ARG A 105 4.76 12.65 -0.66
N LEU A 106 4.70 11.33 -0.46
CA LEU A 106 3.57 10.65 0.18
C LEU A 106 3.30 11.24 1.57
N GLU A 107 4.34 11.39 2.37
CA GLU A 107 4.22 11.92 3.73
C GLU A 107 3.88 13.41 3.75
N ALA A 108 4.48 14.20 2.84
CA ALA A 108 4.19 15.64 2.76
C ALA A 108 2.73 15.91 2.35
N GLU A 109 2.20 15.16 1.37
CA GLU A 109 0.85 15.40 0.83
C GLU A 109 -0.26 14.73 1.65
N THR A 110 0.06 13.74 2.47
CA THR A 110 -0.91 13.13 3.40
C THR A 110 -0.86 13.73 4.80
N GLY A 111 0.25 14.36 5.17
CA GLY A 111 0.48 14.87 6.53
C GLY A 111 0.69 13.74 7.55
N LYS A 112 0.97 12.53 7.10
CA LYS A 112 1.12 11.34 7.94
C LYS A 112 2.40 10.60 7.60
N GLN A 113 2.94 9.86 8.55
CA GLN A 113 4.10 9.02 8.35
C GLN A 113 3.69 7.70 7.71
N SER A 114 4.36 7.33 6.61
CA SER A 114 4.18 6.03 5.97
C SER A 114 4.97 4.94 6.70
N ILE A 115 4.55 3.69 6.50
CA ILE A 115 5.28 2.53 6.99
C ILE A 115 6.32 2.15 5.94
N PRO A 116 7.61 2.23 6.25
CA PRO A 116 8.64 1.87 5.29
C PRO A 116 8.70 0.36 5.07
N VAL A 117 9.04 -0.03 3.85
CA VAL A 117 9.25 -1.42 3.49
C VAL A 117 10.74 -1.70 3.36
N TRP A 118 11.17 -2.79 3.95
CA TRP A 118 12.56 -3.12 4.03
C TRP A 118 12.85 -4.44 3.32
N HIS A 119 13.87 -4.43 2.45
CA HIS A 119 14.31 -5.60 1.71
C HIS A 119 15.77 -5.90 1.99
N ARG A 120 16.09 -7.18 2.03
CA ARG A 120 17.47 -7.62 1.96
C ARG A 120 17.91 -7.55 0.50
N SER A 121 18.93 -6.75 0.21
CA SER A 121 19.48 -6.67 -1.14
C SER A 121 20.14 -8.00 -1.53
N PRO A 122 19.67 -8.67 -2.60
CA PRO A 122 20.30 -9.91 -3.05
C PRO A 122 21.70 -9.70 -3.64
N TRP A 123 22.05 -8.46 -4.02
CA TRP A 123 23.28 -8.15 -4.73
C TRP A 123 24.45 -7.77 -3.83
N SER A 124 24.23 -7.28 -2.65
CA SER A 124 25.28 -6.74 -1.79
C SER A 124 25.41 -7.46 -0.45
N GLY A 125 24.56 -8.41 -0.13
CA GLY A 125 24.46 -8.98 1.20
C GLY A 125 24.17 -7.93 2.29
N ARG A 126 23.96 -6.68 1.89
CA ARG A 126 23.66 -5.57 2.79
C ARG A 126 22.16 -5.43 2.96
N VAL A 127 21.82 -5.10 4.17
CA VAL A 127 20.47 -4.82 4.56
C VAL A 127 20.21 -3.35 4.26
N GLN A 128 19.25 -3.05 3.36
CA GLN A 128 18.82 -1.68 3.11
C GLN A 128 17.80 -1.31 4.19
N ALA A 129 18.26 -0.59 5.19
CA ALA A 129 17.36 -0.03 6.18
C ALA A 129 16.77 1.29 5.66
N PRO A 130 15.46 1.52 5.80
CA PRO A 130 14.90 2.84 5.56
C PRO A 130 15.46 3.82 6.59
N VAL A 131 15.99 4.91 6.10
CA VAL A 131 16.56 5.96 6.94
C VAL A 131 15.52 7.06 7.12
#